data_28f8abd452800ed1c41b2b5b010821e5
#
_entry.id   28f8abd452800ed1c41b2b5b010821e5
#
_cell.length_a   1.000
_cell.length_b   1.000
_cell.length_c   1.000
_cell.angle_alpha   90.00
_cell.angle_beta   90.00
_cell.angle_gamma   90.00
#
_symmetry.space_group_name_H-M   'P 1'
#
loop_
_entity.id
_entity.type
_entity.pdbx_description
1 polymer ?
#
loop_
_entity_poly.entity_id
_entity_poly.type
_entity_poly.pdbx_seq_one_letter_code
_entity_poly.pdbx_strand_id
1 'polypeptide(L)' 'MKKLHEYIQHAAECRAMARTAQPFHRQQLEQMAETWDQLAKARKLQLEKQGKTEEVEDETAAE' A
#
# COMPACT_ATOMS: atom_id res chain seq x y z
N MET A 1 -5.07 13.30 0.24
CA MET A 1 -4.48 12.17 -0.48
C MET A 1 -4.74 10.88 0.25
N LYS A 2 -4.98 9.83 -0.47
CA LYS A 2 -5.38 8.56 0.12
C LYS A 2 -4.17 7.65 0.28
N LYS A 3 -3.40 7.90 1.32
CA LYS A 3 -2.12 7.21 1.48
C LYS A 3 -2.27 5.71 1.64
N LEU A 4 -3.22 5.27 2.49
CA LEU A 4 -3.43 3.84 2.65
C LEU A 4 -3.88 3.20 1.35
N HIS A 5 -4.79 3.86 0.66
CA HIS A 5 -5.25 3.38 -0.63
C HIS A 5 -4.11 3.28 -1.63
N GLU A 6 -3.24 4.29 -1.63
CA GLU A 6 -2.10 4.29 -2.53
C GLU A 6 -1.15 3.15 -2.23
N TYR A 7 -0.90 2.87 -0.95
CA TYR A 7 -0.04 1.76 -0.59
C TYR A 7 -0.60 0.44 -1.11
N ILE A 8 -1.90 0.23 -0.91
CA ILE A 8 -2.54 -0.98 -1.38
C ILE A 8 -2.48 -1.06 -2.90
N GLN A 9 -2.70 0.05 -3.56
CA GLN A 9 -2.66 0.10 -5.01
C GLN A 9 -1.26 -0.21 -5.53
N HIS A 10 -0.23 0.36 -4.91
CA HIS A 10 1.14 0.09 -5.32
C HIS A 10 1.48 -1.39 -5.14
N ALA A 11 1.04 -1.98 -4.04
CA ALA A 11 1.27 -3.40 -3.83
C ALA A 11 0.61 -4.24 -4.92
N ALA A 12 -0.61 -3.89 -5.26
CA ALA A 12 -1.33 -4.61 -6.31
C ALA A 12 -0.65 -4.45 -7.66
N GLU A 13 -0.16 -3.25 -7.94
CA GLU A 13 0.54 -3.00 -9.20
C GLU A 13 1.83 -3.80 -9.28
N CYS A 14 2.57 -3.85 -8.17
CA CYS A 14 3.79 -4.64 -8.15
C CYS A 14 3.50 -6.11 -8.40
N ARG A 15 2.44 -6.63 -7.80
CA ARG A 15 2.08 -8.02 -8.01
C ARG A 15 1.61 -8.28 -9.43
N ALA A 16 0.89 -7.34 -10.01
CA ALA A 16 0.46 -7.47 -11.39
C ALA A 16 1.65 -7.50 -12.34
N MET A 17 2.62 -6.63 -12.10
CA MET A 17 3.82 -6.64 -12.92
C MET A 17 4.63 -7.90 -12.72
N ALA A 18 4.62 -8.45 -11.51
CA ALA A 18 5.38 -9.65 -11.23
C ALA A 18 4.86 -10.85 -12.01
N ARG A 19 3.58 -10.84 -12.37
CA ARG A 19 3.01 -11.97 -13.10
C ARG A 19 3.63 -12.14 -14.48
N THR A 20 4.04 -11.05 -15.11
CA THR A 20 4.60 -11.09 -16.45
C THR A 20 6.09 -10.85 -16.46
N ALA A 21 6.69 -10.62 -15.31
CA ALA A 21 8.11 -10.34 -15.22
C ALA A 21 8.91 -11.64 -15.23
N GLN A 22 10.17 -11.51 -15.61
CA GLN A 22 11.09 -12.63 -15.52
C GLN A 22 11.33 -12.99 -14.06
N PRO A 23 11.77 -14.23 -13.77
CA PRO A 23 11.88 -14.68 -12.37
C PRO A 23 12.67 -13.75 -11.48
N PHE A 24 13.77 -13.19 -11.98
CA PHE A 24 14.58 -12.29 -11.18
C PHE A 24 13.79 -11.02 -10.82
N HIS A 25 13.17 -10.42 -11.81
CA HIS A 25 12.41 -9.21 -11.59
C HIS A 25 11.14 -9.50 -10.78
N ARG A 26 10.56 -10.67 -10.98
CA ARG A 26 9.38 -11.06 -10.22
C ARG A 26 9.67 -11.05 -8.74
N GLN A 27 10.82 -11.61 -8.35
CA GLN A 27 11.17 -11.65 -6.94
C GLN A 27 11.30 -10.26 -6.38
N GLN A 28 11.92 -9.35 -7.10
CA GLN A 28 12.06 -7.98 -6.65
C GLN A 28 10.71 -7.29 -6.52
N LEU A 29 9.85 -7.50 -7.50
CA LEU A 29 8.54 -6.88 -7.48
C LEU A 29 7.69 -7.42 -6.34
N GLU A 30 7.81 -8.71 -6.05
CA GLU A 30 7.08 -9.28 -4.94
C GLU A 30 7.58 -8.74 -3.61
N GLN A 31 8.87 -8.51 -3.49
CA GLN A 31 9.40 -7.91 -2.29
C GLN A 31 8.90 -6.48 -2.11
N MET A 32 8.83 -5.74 -3.21
CA MET A 32 8.28 -4.39 -3.16
C MET A 32 6.82 -4.41 -2.74
N ALA A 33 6.06 -5.34 -3.30
CA ALA A 33 4.65 -5.46 -2.93
C ALA A 33 4.50 -5.77 -1.45
N GLU A 34 5.36 -6.62 -0.93
CA GLU A 34 5.32 -6.96 0.48
C GLU A 34 5.62 -5.76 1.35
N THR A 35 6.58 -4.95 0.93
CA THR A 35 6.91 -3.73 1.65
C THR A 35 5.72 -2.78 1.67
N TRP A 36 5.05 -2.62 0.53
CA TRP A 36 3.87 -1.78 0.47
C TRP A 36 2.75 -2.32 1.36
N ASP A 37 2.60 -3.65 1.39
CA ASP A 37 1.62 -4.27 2.26
C ASP A 37 1.90 -3.95 3.73
N GLN A 38 3.16 -4.02 4.12
CA GLN A 38 3.53 -3.74 5.51
C GLN A 38 3.26 -2.28 5.85
N LEU A 39 3.55 -1.38 4.94
CA LEU A 39 3.26 0.03 5.15
C LEU A 39 1.75 0.25 5.28
N ALA A 40 0.98 -0.39 4.43
CA ALA A 40 -0.46 -0.26 4.48
C ALA A 40 -1.01 -0.78 5.80
N LYS A 41 -0.49 -1.91 6.24
CA LYS A 41 -0.93 -2.51 7.49
C LYS A 41 -0.60 -1.61 8.67
N ALA A 42 0.61 -1.07 8.70
CA ALA A 42 1.01 -0.19 9.78
C ALA A 42 0.16 1.07 9.78
N ARG A 43 -0.11 1.62 8.62
CA ARG A 43 -0.95 2.80 8.52
C ARG A 43 -2.36 2.53 9.00
N LYS A 44 -2.90 1.38 8.61
CA LYS A 44 -4.24 1.01 9.01
C LYS A 44 -4.33 0.89 10.53
N LEU A 45 -3.36 0.24 11.15
CA LEU A 45 -3.35 0.10 12.59
C LEU A 45 -3.26 1.46 13.27
N GLN A 46 -2.44 2.33 12.73
CA GLN A 46 -2.29 3.66 13.30
C GLN A 46 -3.61 4.43 13.24
N LEU A 47 -4.30 4.34 12.12
CA LEU A 47 -5.59 5.02 11.98
C LEU A 47 -6.61 4.46 12.93
N GLU A 48 -6.61 3.15 13.11
CA GLU A 48 -7.55 2.53 14.03
C GLU A 48 -7.31 2.97 15.46
N LYS A 49 -6.05 3.09 15.85
CA LYS A 49 -5.73 3.55 17.19
C LYS A 49 -6.17 4.99 17.41
N GLN A 50 -6.16 5.79 16.37
CA GLN A 50 -6.59 7.16 16.46
C GLN A 50 -8.11 7.31 16.35
N GLY A 51 -8.80 6.21 16.06
CA GLY A 51 -10.24 6.26 15.87
C GLY A 51 -10.66 6.91 14.59
N LYS A 52 -9.79 6.89 13.60
CA LYS A 52 -10.06 7.51 12.31
C LYS A 52 -10.06 6.47 11.22
N THR A 53 -10.80 6.77 10.16
CA THR A 53 -10.73 5.95 8.96
C THR A 53 -9.85 6.64 7.95
N GLU A 54 -9.35 5.85 7.00
CA GLU A 54 -8.51 6.40 5.96
C GLU A 54 -9.22 7.50 5.19
N GLU A 55 -10.47 7.28 4.86
CA GLU A 55 -11.20 8.24 4.04
C GLU A 55 -11.29 9.59 4.74
N VAL A 56 -11.61 9.58 6.02
CA VAL A 56 -11.73 10.81 6.76
C VAL A 56 -10.38 11.51 6.85
N GLU A 57 -9.35 10.74 7.15
CA GLU A 57 -8.03 11.33 7.27
C GLU A 57 -7.53 11.88 5.95
N ASP A 58 -7.77 11.14 4.88
CA ASP A 58 -7.31 11.58 3.57
C ASP A 58 -7.96 12.88 3.16
N GLU A 59 -9.23 13.03 3.45
CA GLU A 59 -9.91 14.27 3.12
C GLU A 59 -9.32 15.43 3.91
N THR A 60 -9.01 15.19 5.15
CA THR A 60 -8.40 16.22 5.98
C THR A 60 -7.01 16.54 5.48
N ALA A 61 -6.25 15.52 5.17
CA ALA A 61 -4.88 15.71 4.74
C ALA A 61 -4.78 16.41 3.40
N ALA A 62 -5.76 16.22 2.55
CA ALA A 62 -5.75 16.85 1.24
C ALA A 62 -5.86 18.35 1.33
N GLU A 63 -6.31 18.84 2.41
CA GLU A 63 -6.46 20.27 2.61
C GLU A 63 -5.19 20.89 3.14
#